data_2db052175e85c40753cbffcbbf185340
#
_entry.id   2db052175e85c40753cbffcbbf185340
#
_cell.length_a   1.000
_cell.length_b   1.000
_cell.length_c   1.000
_cell.angle_alpha   90.00
_cell.angle_beta   90.00
_cell.angle_gamma   90.00
#
_symmetry.space_group_name_H-M   'P 1'
#
loop_
_entity.id
_entity.type
_entity.pdbx_description
1 polymer ?
#
loop_
_entity_poly.entity_id
_entity_poly.type
_entity_poly.pdbx_seq_one_letter_code
_entity_poly.pdbx_strand_id
1 'polypeptide(L)'
;MSNRKVLVMSVGGSPEPLIHSIDNIKPKLVYFIHSEKTLSVVDEINKNTKHKYDYLTKQVDNHESIEDAFEKSKEVLFELNKKGGDEITIDFTGGTKPMTAGLVLASTGDKYTDSYNYSYVGSKMSENAEVRNKDGVGIVISGHEQIKPQKDPYDTYAVLEFNRGKNFFNHYQFEAAIQNFKEAEAKLDDGELKDLAKFYIKLVNFYQKWDKFNDRIEIYNEKLDKIESFKLPSYFYKEIIQKCPNELLNNDFDNSEEFINQLNNNLEFLRLKIRNNQKEAMKYYLPDLLNNAHRKIEEGFFDDAVARLYRAIELIAQVSLNSHDLIDVEKFKNHKVFHINRKQFKTQTKFDPEIPKMIQNWNIKEYEDRDKTFKVPKDKSYKILEAFGEDLAKKYFADERLKNAVNKRNDSILAHGLNPMNKKDAEDLYNRVLYYSKFFWVDIEKYMKMAEFPKFK
;
A
#
# COMPACT_ATOMS: atom_id res chain seq x y z
N MET A 1 14.41 33.04 -13.08
CA MET A 1 13.53 33.75 -14.02
C MET A 1 12.14 33.76 -13.39
N SER A 2 11.41 34.88 -13.35
CA SER A 2 10.05 34.89 -12.80
C SER A 2 9.17 34.05 -13.72
N ASN A 3 8.44 33.10 -13.19
CA ASN A 3 7.47 32.29 -13.94
C ASN A 3 6.45 33.20 -14.62
N ARG A 4 6.06 32.86 -15.84
CA ARG A 4 5.01 33.61 -16.56
C ARG A 4 3.66 33.31 -15.90
N LYS A 5 2.91 34.35 -15.49
CA LYS A 5 1.56 34.19 -14.97
C LYS A 5 0.57 33.92 -16.10
N VAL A 6 -0.15 32.83 -16.00
CA VAL A 6 -1.20 32.42 -16.95
C VAL A 6 -2.52 32.30 -16.19
N LEU A 7 -3.59 32.78 -16.77
CA LEU A 7 -4.94 32.67 -16.23
C LEU A 7 -5.78 31.82 -17.18
N VAL A 8 -6.37 30.75 -16.70
CA VAL A 8 -7.34 29.93 -17.43
C VAL A 8 -8.71 30.17 -16.83
N MET A 9 -9.66 30.60 -17.62
CA MET A 9 -10.99 30.96 -17.12
C MET A 9 -12.12 30.52 -18.03
N SER A 10 -13.22 30.10 -17.40
CA SER A 10 -14.46 29.83 -18.11
C SER A 10 -15.25 31.15 -18.30
N VAL A 11 -15.87 31.30 -19.45
CA VAL A 11 -16.57 32.56 -19.84
C VAL A 11 -18.10 32.39 -19.82
N GLY A 12 -18.74 33.20 -18.98
CA GLY A 12 -20.19 33.32 -18.87
C GLY A 12 -20.74 34.58 -19.56
N GLY A 13 -21.98 34.91 -19.24
CA GLY A 13 -22.66 36.07 -19.82
C GLY A 13 -22.30 37.43 -19.21
N SER A 14 -21.59 37.47 -18.07
CA SER A 14 -21.24 38.70 -17.36
C SER A 14 -19.74 38.95 -17.46
N PRO A 15 -19.27 39.98 -18.15
CA PRO A 15 -17.85 40.27 -18.35
C PRO A 15 -17.18 40.90 -17.12
N GLU A 16 -17.87 41.66 -16.28
CA GLU A 16 -17.32 42.50 -15.22
C GLU A 16 -16.49 41.67 -14.18
N PRO A 17 -16.96 40.53 -13.66
CA PRO A 17 -16.16 39.73 -12.71
C PRO A 17 -14.88 39.19 -13.35
N LEU A 18 -14.92 38.84 -14.64
CA LEU A 18 -13.76 38.33 -15.37
C LEU A 18 -12.73 39.43 -15.65
N ILE A 19 -13.19 40.64 -16.01
CA ILE A 19 -12.35 41.85 -16.11
C ILE A 19 -11.67 42.14 -14.77
N HIS A 20 -12.43 42.07 -13.67
CA HIS A 20 -11.89 42.26 -12.31
C HIS A 20 -10.80 41.26 -11.99
N SER A 21 -10.99 39.99 -12.33
CA SER A 21 -10.01 38.94 -12.17
C SER A 21 -8.70 39.23 -12.91
N ILE A 22 -8.79 39.56 -14.20
CA ILE A 22 -7.64 39.85 -15.05
C ILE A 22 -6.89 41.10 -14.55
N ASP A 23 -7.58 42.17 -14.22
CA ASP A 23 -6.98 43.44 -13.79
C ASP A 23 -6.23 43.30 -12.42
N ASN A 24 -6.65 42.36 -11.57
CA ASN A 24 -6.02 42.13 -10.27
C ASN A 24 -4.90 41.07 -10.34
N ILE A 25 -5.09 39.96 -11.05
CA ILE A 25 -4.07 38.89 -11.18
C ILE A 25 -2.93 39.34 -12.10
N LYS A 26 -3.23 40.18 -13.08
CA LYS A 26 -2.28 40.72 -14.06
C LYS A 26 -1.50 39.63 -14.81
N PRO A 27 -2.21 38.69 -15.48
CA PRO A 27 -1.55 37.60 -16.20
C PRO A 27 -0.86 38.15 -17.46
N LYS A 28 0.17 37.43 -17.94
CA LYS A 28 0.75 37.66 -19.26
C LYS A 28 -0.04 37.00 -20.38
N LEU A 29 -0.70 35.89 -20.06
CA LEU A 29 -1.53 35.13 -20.97
C LEU A 29 -2.85 34.80 -20.30
N VAL A 30 -3.97 34.96 -21.02
CA VAL A 30 -5.30 34.49 -20.60
C VAL A 30 -5.76 33.41 -21.59
N TYR A 31 -6.25 32.31 -21.08
CA TYR A 31 -6.90 31.25 -21.86
C TYR A 31 -8.40 31.27 -21.54
N PHE A 32 -9.22 31.66 -22.50
CA PHE A 32 -10.67 31.72 -22.34
C PHE A 32 -11.32 30.42 -22.82
N ILE A 33 -12.03 29.73 -21.94
CA ILE A 33 -12.87 28.57 -22.26
C ILE A 33 -14.30 29.09 -22.39
N HIS A 34 -14.84 29.10 -23.60
CA HIS A 34 -16.11 29.73 -23.91
C HIS A 34 -17.05 28.84 -24.74
N SER A 35 -18.34 29.11 -24.70
CA SER A 35 -19.31 28.56 -25.68
C SER A 35 -19.42 29.46 -26.90
N GLU A 36 -20.04 28.97 -27.97
CA GLU A 36 -20.32 29.79 -29.14
C GLU A 36 -21.05 31.11 -28.77
N LYS A 37 -22.03 31.03 -27.86
CA LYS A 37 -22.82 32.16 -27.38
C LYS A 37 -22.02 33.21 -26.59
N THR A 38 -20.91 32.84 -26.00
CA THR A 38 -20.11 33.74 -25.14
C THR A 38 -18.81 34.20 -25.79
N LEU A 39 -18.60 33.93 -27.07
CA LEU A 39 -17.43 34.44 -27.80
C LEU A 39 -17.42 35.97 -27.83
N SER A 40 -18.58 36.60 -28.05
CA SER A 40 -18.70 38.08 -28.03
C SER A 40 -18.38 38.69 -26.67
N VAL A 41 -18.56 37.95 -25.58
CA VAL A 41 -18.20 38.37 -24.22
C VAL A 41 -16.68 38.43 -24.08
N VAL A 42 -15.93 37.55 -24.73
CA VAL A 42 -14.45 37.61 -24.76
C VAL A 42 -13.98 38.91 -25.40
N ASP A 43 -14.61 39.37 -26.50
CA ASP A 43 -14.27 40.64 -27.13
C ASP A 43 -14.57 41.82 -26.21
N GLU A 44 -15.69 41.79 -25.48
CA GLU A 44 -16.05 42.80 -24.50
C GLU A 44 -15.06 42.86 -23.32
N ILE A 45 -14.60 41.71 -22.81
CA ILE A 45 -13.59 41.61 -21.78
C ILE A 45 -12.28 42.26 -22.26
N ASN A 46 -11.82 41.90 -23.46
CA ASN A 46 -10.58 42.44 -24.03
C ASN A 46 -10.63 43.94 -24.22
N LYS A 47 -11.80 44.49 -24.60
CA LYS A 47 -12.00 45.92 -24.82
C LYS A 47 -12.00 46.71 -23.51
N ASN A 48 -12.52 46.16 -22.42
CA ASN A 48 -12.77 46.89 -21.17
C ASN A 48 -11.72 46.63 -20.12
N THR A 49 -10.83 45.62 -20.28
CA THR A 49 -9.74 45.33 -19.35
C THR A 49 -8.65 46.40 -19.45
N LYS A 50 -8.13 46.85 -18.28
CA LYS A 50 -7.09 47.87 -18.19
C LYS A 50 -5.68 47.27 -18.35
N HIS A 51 -5.50 46.03 -17.89
CA HIS A 51 -4.25 45.30 -18.02
C HIS A 51 -4.05 44.75 -19.43
N LYS A 52 -2.81 44.81 -19.95
CA LYS A 52 -2.48 44.25 -21.28
C LYS A 52 -1.95 42.83 -21.13
N TYR A 53 -2.51 41.93 -21.92
CA TYR A 53 -2.16 40.51 -21.95
C TYR A 53 -2.34 39.93 -23.36
N ASP A 54 -1.69 38.79 -23.62
CA ASP A 54 -1.99 37.94 -24.76
C ASP A 54 -3.16 37.02 -24.40
N TYR A 55 -3.98 36.62 -25.39
CA TYR A 55 -5.04 35.65 -25.11
C TYR A 55 -5.17 34.58 -26.17
N LEU A 56 -5.68 33.44 -25.75
CA LEU A 56 -6.11 32.31 -26.57
C LEU A 56 -7.52 31.92 -26.17
N THR A 57 -8.24 31.25 -27.07
CA THR A 57 -9.60 30.79 -26.83
C THR A 57 -9.72 29.29 -27.07
N LYS A 58 -10.62 28.64 -26.33
CA LYS A 58 -11.05 27.27 -26.57
C LYS A 58 -12.57 27.19 -26.48
N GLN A 59 -13.18 26.74 -27.54
CA GLN A 59 -14.64 26.56 -27.58
C GLN A 59 -15.05 25.23 -26.99
N VAL A 60 -16.07 25.25 -26.14
CA VAL A 60 -16.84 24.11 -25.63
C VAL A 60 -18.05 23.96 -26.57
N ASP A 61 -18.21 22.78 -27.13
CA ASP A 61 -19.26 22.52 -28.12
C ASP A 61 -20.64 22.40 -27.45
N ASN A 62 -20.67 21.78 -26.25
CA ASN A 62 -21.88 21.68 -25.43
C ASN A 62 -21.64 22.26 -24.02
N HIS A 63 -22.04 23.51 -23.83
CA HIS A 63 -21.89 24.25 -22.55
C HIS A 63 -22.75 23.71 -21.40
N GLU A 64 -23.59 22.70 -21.63
CA GLU A 64 -24.38 21.98 -20.63
C GLU A 64 -23.75 20.59 -20.29
N SER A 65 -22.63 20.21 -20.92
CA SER A 65 -21.93 18.97 -20.67
C SER A 65 -20.67 19.20 -19.80
N ILE A 66 -20.60 18.50 -18.67
CA ILE A 66 -19.36 18.46 -17.83
C ILE A 66 -18.25 17.76 -18.62
N GLU A 67 -18.56 16.69 -19.34
CA GLU A 67 -17.59 15.88 -20.08
C GLU A 67 -16.88 16.70 -21.16
N ASP A 68 -17.65 17.43 -22.00
CA ASP A 68 -17.09 18.27 -23.03
C ASP A 68 -16.24 19.42 -22.45
N ALA A 69 -16.75 20.09 -21.42
CA ALA A 69 -16.00 21.13 -20.74
C ALA A 69 -14.70 20.59 -20.08
N PHE A 70 -14.74 19.39 -19.53
CA PHE A 70 -13.57 18.70 -19.00
C PHE A 70 -12.54 18.40 -20.08
N GLU A 71 -12.96 17.81 -21.21
CA GLU A 71 -12.08 17.46 -22.32
C GLU A 71 -11.37 18.70 -22.88
N LYS A 72 -12.13 19.76 -23.18
CA LYS A 72 -11.57 21.02 -23.70
C LYS A 72 -10.62 21.70 -22.69
N SER A 73 -10.97 21.65 -21.42
CA SER A 73 -10.09 22.17 -20.35
C SER A 73 -8.80 21.36 -20.24
N LYS A 74 -8.86 20.03 -20.33
CA LYS A 74 -7.69 19.15 -20.36
C LYS A 74 -6.75 19.45 -21.51
N GLU A 75 -7.31 19.69 -22.72
CA GLU A 75 -6.49 20.06 -23.88
C GLU A 75 -5.71 21.36 -23.62
N VAL A 76 -6.37 22.39 -23.04
CA VAL A 76 -5.74 23.67 -22.69
C VAL A 76 -4.62 23.47 -21.65
N LEU A 77 -4.90 22.75 -20.58
CA LEU A 77 -3.94 22.50 -19.51
C LEU A 77 -2.75 21.66 -20.01
N PHE A 78 -2.98 20.67 -20.87
CA PHE A 78 -1.93 19.89 -21.49
C PHE A 78 -1.00 20.77 -22.35
N GLU A 79 -1.54 21.67 -23.16
CA GLU A 79 -0.75 22.60 -23.98
C GLU A 79 0.13 23.53 -23.12
N LEU A 80 -0.41 24.04 -22.00
CA LEU A 80 0.31 24.90 -21.08
C LEU A 80 1.41 24.15 -20.35
N ASN A 81 1.12 22.97 -19.83
CA ASN A 81 2.06 22.14 -19.07
C ASN A 81 3.20 21.60 -19.94
N LYS A 82 2.95 21.36 -21.22
CA LYS A 82 3.97 20.91 -22.17
C LYS A 82 5.17 21.87 -22.29
N LYS A 83 4.97 23.16 -22.02
CA LYS A 83 6.03 24.18 -22.06
C LYS A 83 6.77 24.32 -20.74
N GLY A 84 6.13 23.97 -19.62
CA GLY A 84 6.66 24.06 -18.25
C GLY A 84 6.96 25.50 -17.79
N GLY A 85 7.08 25.70 -16.49
CA GLY A 85 7.55 26.96 -15.90
C GLY A 85 6.52 28.11 -15.84
N ASP A 86 5.25 27.86 -16.10
CA ASP A 86 4.18 28.85 -15.96
C ASP A 86 3.54 28.76 -14.56
N GLU A 87 3.22 29.94 -13.97
CA GLU A 87 2.36 30.03 -12.79
C GLU A 87 0.89 30.11 -13.25
N ILE A 88 0.18 28.99 -13.20
CA ILE A 88 -1.17 28.87 -13.76
C ILE A 88 -2.21 29.08 -12.66
N THR A 89 -3.14 30.01 -12.90
CA THR A 89 -4.33 30.23 -12.06
C THR A 89 -5.58 29.80 -12.81
N ILE A 90 -6.42 29.02 -12.18
CA ILE A 90 -7.73 28.56 -12.68
C ILE A 90 -8.80 29.47 -12.07
N ASP A 91 -9.48 30.23 -12.90
CA ASP A 91 -10.60 31.07 -12.48
C ASP A 91 -11.92 30.46 -12.94
N PHE A 92 -12.72 30.04 -11.98
CA PHE A 92 -14.02 29.40 -12.21
C PHE A 92 -15.22 30.34 -11.92
N THR A 93 -15.00 31.66 -12.02
CA THR A 93 -16.03 32.67 -11.76
C THR A 93 -17.13 32.67 -12.80
N GLY A 94 -16.77 32.57 -14.07
CA GLY A 94 -17.71 32.64 -15.20
C GLY A 94 -18.09 31.28 -15.80
N GLY A 95 -18.95 31.26 -16.77
CA GLY A 95 -19.41 30.06 -17.45
C GLY A 95 -20.68 29.45 -16.87
N THR A 96 -21.18 28.41 -17.52
CA THR A 96 -22.28 27.61 -16.97
C THR A 96 -21.75 26.70 -15.84
N LYS A 97 -22.63 26.18 -14.99
CA LYS A 97 -22.23 25.23 -13.94
C LYS A 97 -21.48 24.03 -14.49
N PRO A 98 -21.90 23.38 -15.62
CA PRO A 98 -21.08 22.30 -16.23
C PRO A 98 -19.72 22.79 -16.71
N MET A 99 -19.59 23.98 -17.28
CA MET A 99 -18.30 24.51 -17.73
C MET A 99 -17.34 24.75 -16.56
N THR A 100 -17.81 25.36 -15.46
CA THR A 100 -17.00 25.58 -14.27
C THR A 100 -16.62 24.26 -13.60
N ALA A 101 -17.53 23.29 -13.48
CA ALA A 101 -17.27 21.98 -12.94
C ALA A 101 -16.23 21.21 -13.79
N GLY A 102 -16.38 21.21 -15.11
CA GLY A 102 -15.45 20.58 -16.04
C GLY A 102 -14.04 21.16 -15.94
N LEU A 103 -13.91 22.49 -15.88
CA LEU A 103 -12.62 23.17 -15.71
C LEU A 103 -11.93 22.82 -14.39
N VAL A 104 -12.66 22.84 -13.28
CA VAL A 104 -12.12 22.48 -11.96
C VAL A 104 -11.71 21.00 -11.94
N LEU A 105 -12.56 20.09 -12.39
CA LEU A 105 -12.23 18.66 -12.47
C LEU A 105 -11.01 18.38 -13.35
N ALA A 106 -10.87 19.10 -14.47
CA ALA A 106 -9.72 18.96 -15.35
C ALA A 106 -8.41 19.38 -14.67
N SER A 107 -8.45 20.43 -13.85
CA SER A 107 -7.27 20.96 -13.14
C SER A 107 -6.91 20.19 -11.88
N THR A 108 -7.86 19.58 -11.17
CA THR A 108 -7.58 18.80 -9.96
C THR A 108 -7.08 17.38 -10.24
N GLY A 109 -7.33 16.81 -11.41
CA GLY A 109 -6.95 15.44 -11.77
C GLY A 109 -5.54 15.26 -12.31
N ASP A 110 -4.80 16.33 -12.64
CA ASP A 110 -3.51 16.28 -13.33
C ASP A 110 -2.35 16.59 -12.38
N LYS A 111 -1.84 15.55 -11.72
CA LYS A 111 -0.79 15.68 -10.67
C LYS A 111 0.64 15.41 -11.13
N TYR A 112 0.89 15.37 -12.42
CA TYR A 112 2.25 15.29 -12.95
C TYR A 112 2.93 16.65 -13.12
N THR A 113 2.22 17.72 -12.79
CA THR A 113 2.67 19.11 -12.97
C THR A 113 2.36 19.93 -11.73
N ASP A 114 3.02 21.07 -11.62
CA ASP A 114 2.92 22.00 -10.49
C ASP A 114 1.45 22.29 -10.09
N SER A 115 1.23 22.50 -8.80
CA SER A 115 -0.09 22.84 -8.25
C SER A 115 -0.64 24.11 -8.91
N TYR A 116 -1.89 24.05 -9.37
CA TYR A 116 -2.59 25.21 -9.87
C TYR A 116 -3.08 26.09 -8.73
N ASN A 117 -3.03 27.42 -8.94
CA ASN A 117 -3.76 28.35 -8.08
C ASN A 117 -5.23 28.41 -8.53
N TYR A 118 -6.15 28.56 -7.58
CA TYR A 118 -7.57 28.71 -7.87
C TYR A 118 -8.07 30.07 -7.44
N SER A 119 -8.94 30.69 -8.24
CA SER A 119 -9.58 31.97 -7.95
C SER A 119 -11.07 31.95 -8.28
N TYR A 120 -11.79 32.74 -7.52
CA TYR A 120 -13.21 33.01 -7.71
C TYR A 120 -13.50 34.47 -7.34
N VAL A 121 -14.25 35.17 -8.15
CA VAL A 121 -14.69 36.53 -7.83
C VAL A 121 -16.05 36.46 -7.15
N GLY A 122 -16.09 36.90 -5.90
CA GLY A 122 -17.28 37.00 -5.08
C GLY A 122 -17.49 38.43 -4.56
N SER A 123 -18.54 38.65 -3.78
CA SER A 123 -18.82 39.94 -3.16
C SER A 123 -17.93 40.21 -1.95
N LYS A 124 -17.59 41.48 -1.71
CA LYS A 124 -17.02 41.92 -0.43
C LYS A 124 -18.03 41.64 0.68
N MET A 125 -17.55 41.19 1.84
CA MET A 125 -18.37 41.02 3.04
C MET A 125 -18.74 42.42 3.59
N SER A 126 -19.85 42.97 3.16
CA SER A 126 -20.46 44.15 3.77
C SER A 126 -21.97 43.92 3.79
N GLU A 127 -22.65 44.51 4.77
CA GLU A 127 -24.11 44.30 5.01
C GLU A 127 -25.02 44.59 3.79
N ASN A 128 -24.50 45.26 2.76
CA ASN A 128 -25.24 45.63 1.54
C ASN A 128 -24.62 45.09 0.23
N ALA A 129 -23.67 44.17 0.29
CA ALA A 129 -22.88 43.74 -0.88
C ALA A 129 -23.50 42.61 -1.70
N GLU A 130 -24.55 41.96 -1.21
CA GLU A 130 -25.29 40.93 -1.94
C GLU A 130 -26.70 41.42 -2.27
N VAL A 131 -26.91 41.86 -3.50
CA VAL A 131 -28.26 41.99 -4.04
C VAL A 131 -28.63 40.68 -4.72
N ARG A 132 -29.50 39.91 -4.09
CA ARG A 132 -30.24 38.85 -4.79
C ARG A 132 -31.33 39.54 -5.66
N ASN A 133 -31.18 39.45 -6.96
CA ASN A 133 -32.29 39.83 -7.86
C ASN A 133 -33.53 39.01 -7.48
N LYS A 134 -34.72 39.55 -7.79
CA LYS A 134 -36.02 38.89 -7.58
C LYS A 134 -36.09 37.48 -8.17
N ASP A 135 -35.24 37.17 -9.14
CA ASP A 135 -35.15 35.87 -9.83
C ASP A 135 -34.13 34.89 -9.21
N GLY A 136 -33.59 35.17 -8.01
CA GLY A 136 -32.73 34.24 -7.30
C GLY A 136 -31.29 34.10 -7.82
N VAL A 137 -30.88 34.88 -8.80
CA VAL A 137 -29.53 34.93 -9.35
C VAL A 137 -28.68 35.88 -8.47
N GLY A 138 -27.69 35.35 -7.75
CA GLY A 138 -26.74 36.17 -7.01
C GLY A 138 -25.78 36.87 -7.98
N ILE A 139 -25.95 38.17 -8.20
CA ILE A 139 -25.02 38.98 -8.99
C ILE A 139 -24.20 39.82 -8.05
N VAL A 140 -22.86 39.80 -8.22
CA VAL A 140 -21.98 40.74 -7.51
C VAL A 140 -22.21 42.14 -8.04
N ILE A 141 -22.46 43.10 -7.14
CA ILE A 141 -22.67 44.50 -7.54
C ILE A 141 -21.31 45.06 -8.01
N SER A 142 -21.33 45.75 -9.15
CA SER A 142 -20.15 46.43 -9.70
C SER A 142 -19.50 47.35 -8.67
N GLY A 143 -18.19 47.21 -8.49
CA GLY A 143 -17.41 47.91 -7.47
C GLY A 143 -17.32 47.17 -6.13
N HIS A 144 -18.03 46.08 -5.90
CA HIS A 144 -17.97 45.24 -4.70
C HIS A 144 -17.31 43.86 -4.95
N GLU A 145 -16.71 43.70 -6.11
CA GLU A 145 -16.00 42.46 -6.47
C GLU A 145 -14.78 42.27 -5.56
N GLN A 146 -14.53 41.00 -5.19
CA GLN A 146 -13.35 40.58 -4.45
C GLN A 146 -12.87 39.25 -4.97
N ILE A 147 -11.59 39.14 -5.33
CA ILE A 147 -10.94 37.85 -5.59
C ILE A 147 -10.84 37.08 -4.27
N LYS A 148 -11.35 35.86 -4.29
CA LYS A 148 -11.27 34.90 -3.20
C LYS A 148 -10.35 33.76 -3.64
N PRO A 149 -9.07 33.74 -3.22
CA PRO A 149 -8.19 32.61 -3.48
C PRO A 149 -8.80 31.34 -2.91
N GLN A 150 -8.72 30.27 -3.65
CA GLN A 150 -9.21 28.96 -3.24
C GLN A 150 -8.05 27.98 -3.21
N LYS A 151 -8.10 27.00 -2.32
CA LYS A 151 -7.11 25.92 -2.25
C LYS A 151 -7.64 24.69 -2.99
N ASP A 152 -6.76 23.92 -3.61
CA ASP A 152 -7.11 22.61 -4.15
C ASP A 152 -7.48 21.68 -2.98
N PRO A 153 -8.71 21.14 -2.91
CA PRO A 153 -9.10 20.22 -1.84
C PRO A 153 -8.26 18.94 -1.85
N TYR A 154 -7.84 18.46 -3.03
CA TYR A 154 -7.01 17.27 -3.13
C TYR A 154 -5.62 17.48 -2.51
N ASP A 155 -5.03 18.67 -2.66
CA ASP A 155 -3.78 19.01 -2.01
C ASP A 155 -3.98 19.32 -0.53
N THR A 156 -5.05 20.06 -0.19
CA THR A 156 -5.34 20.45 1.21
C THR A 156 -5.55 19.24 2.12
N TYR A 157 -6.16 18.17 1.60
CA TYR A 157 -6.45 16.94 2.34
C TYR A 157 -5.58 15.76 1.93
N ALA A 158 -4.63 15.94 1.02
CA ALA A 158 -3.76 14.90 0.47
C ALA A 158 -4.53 13.64 0.00
N VAL A 159 -5.72 13.83 -0.57
CA VAL A 159 -6.68 12.75 -0.87
C VAL A 159 -6.08 11.70 -1.79
N LEU A 160 -5.33 12.13 -2.82
CA LEU A 160 -4.74 11.19 -3.78
C LEU A 160 -3.61 10.38 -3.16
N GLU A 161 -2.79 10.99 -2.32
CA GLU A 161 -1.68 10.34 -1.63
C GLU A 161 -2.20 9.29 -0.66
N PHE A 162 -3.25 9.62 0.13
CA PHE A 162 -3.91 8.64 0.99
C PHE A 162 -4.49 7.48 0.20
N ASN A 163 -5.26 7.76 -0.87
CA ASN A 163 -5.89 6.71 -1.68
C ASN A 163 -4.86 5.81 -2.36
N ARG A 164 -3.79 6.39 -2.93
CA ARG A 164 -2.69 5.63 -3.54
C ARG A 164 -1.94 4.82 -2.49
N GLY A 165 -1.61 5.42 -1.35
CA GLY A 165 -0.94 4.73 -0.24
C GLY A 165 -1.73 3.52 0.25
N LYS A 166 -3.05 3.65 0.46
CA LYS A 166 -3.95 2.55 0.82
C LYS A 166 -4.00 1.47 -0.26
N ASN A 167 -4.12 1.87 -1.53
CA ASN A 167 -4.16 0.93 -2.65
C ASN A 167 -2.85 0.13 -2.77
N PHE A 168 -1.68 0.79 -2.70
CA PHE A 168 -0.39 0.12 -2.71
C PHE A 168 -0.22 -0.83 -1.52
N PHE A 169 -0.66 -0.45 -0.32
CA PHE A 169 -0.66 -1.34 0.84
C PHE A 169 -1.50 -2.59 0.58
N ASN A 170 -2.70 -2.45 0.06
CA ASN A 170 -3.61 -3.55 -0.26
C ASN A 170 -3.03 -4.55 -1.29
N HIS A 171 -2.10 -4.08 -2.12
CA HIS A 171 -1.36 -4.90 -3.09
C HIS A 171 0.05 -5.26 -2.63
N TYR A 172 0.34 -5.11 -1.33
CA TYR A 172 1.62 -5.45 -0.67
C TYR A 172 2.84 -4.68 -1.19
N GLN A 173 2.63 -3.59 -1.92
CA GLN A 173 3.68 -2.70 -2.43
C GLN A 173 4.05 -1.67 -1.36
N PHE A 174 4.63 -2.15 -0.27
CA PHE A 174 4.85 -1.37 0.96
C PHE A 174 5.73 -0.14 0.78
N GLU A 175 6.79 -0.21 -0.03
CA GLU A 175 7.65 0.97 -0.29
C GLU A 175 6.88 2.09 -0.98
N ALA A 176 6.07 1.75 -2.00
CA ALA A 176 5.23 2.72 -2.69
C ALA A 176 4.16 3.30 -1.75
N ALA A 177 3.56 2.47 -0.89
CA ALA A 177 2.61 2.93 0.12
C ALA A 177 3.26 3.93 1.09
N ILE A 178 4.44 3.62 1.63
CA ILE A 178 5.20 4.50 2.53
C ILE A 178 5.51 5.84 1.85
N GLN A 179 5.94 5.80 0.59
CA GLN A 179 6.28 7.01 -0.16
C GLN A 179 5.05 7.93 -0.31
N ASN A 180 3.89 7.38 -0.68
CA ASN A 180 2.66 8.16 -0.80
C ASN A 180 2.21 8.74 0.54
N PHE A 181 2.28 8.00 1.65
CA PHE A 181 1.95 8.55 2.97
C PHE A 181 2.95 9.61 3.47
N LYS A 182 4.24 9.53 3.08
CA LYS A 182 5.21 10.59 3.33
C LYS A 182 4.90 11.86 2.52
N GLU A 183 4.47 11.70 1.28
CA GLU A 183 4.02 12.83 0.46
C GLU A 183 2.77 13.48 1.06
N ALA A 184 1.82 12.68 1.57
CA ALA A 184 0.68 13.20 2.31
C ALA A 184 1.12 13.97 3.57
N GLU A 185 2.03 13.41 4.38
CA GLU A 185 2.57 14.07 5.57
C GLU A 185 3.22 15.40 5.24
N ALA A 186 3.98 15.47 4.14
CA ALA A 186 4.70 16.70 3.72
C ALA A 186 3.75 17.80 3.22
N LYS A 187 2.61 17.45 2.62
CA LYS A 187 1.61 18.40 2.11
C LYS A 187 0.70 18.98 3.20
N LEU A 188 0.43 18.21 4.23
CA LEU A 188 -0.54 18.54 5.25
C LEU A 188 0.03 19.52 6.29
N ASP A 189 -0.80 20.48 6.68
CA ASP A 189 -0.54 21.29 7.88
C ASP A 189 -0.65 20.42 9.14
N ASP A 190 -0.09 20.88 10.27
CA ASP A 190 -0.17 20.15 11.54
C ASP A 190 -1.63 19.95 11.97
N GLY A 191 -1.98 18.72 12.33
CA GLY A 191 -3.33 18.34 12.71
C GLY A 191 -3.59 16.85 12.53
N GLU A 192 -4.84 16.45 12.71
CA GLU A 192 -5.29 15.05 12.73
C GLU A 192 -4.92 14.27 11.47
N LEU A 193 -5.06 14.88 10.27
CA LEU A 193 -4.72 14.21 9.01
C LEU A 193 -3.22 13.96 8.86
N LYS A 194 -2.38 14.90 9.32
CA LYS A 194 -0.92 14.69 9.32
C LYS A 194 -0.51 13.59 10.30
N ASP A 195 -1.16 13.54 11.45
CA ASP A 195 -0.92 12.48 12.43
C ASP A 195 -1.39 11.12 11.93
N LEU A 196 -2.50 11.09 11.16
CA LEU A 196 -2.96 9.90 10.46
C LEU A 196 -1.93 9.42 9.41
N ALA A 197 -1.35 10.34 8.62
CA ALA A 197 -0.29 9.99 7.66
C ALA A 197 0.93 9.38 8.36
N LYS A 198 1.40 9.99 9.45
CA LYS A 198 2.49 9.45 10.28
C LYS A 198 2.16 8.06 10.85
N PHE A 199 0.91 7.87 11.29
CA PHE A 199 0.45 6.57 11.76
C PHE A 199 0.49 5.52 10.64
N TYR A 200 -0.01 5.83 9.43
CA TYR A 200 0.05 4.92 8.31
C TYR A 200 1.47 4.57 7.89
N ILE A 201 2.40 5.51 7.92
CA ILE A 201 3.83 5.23 7.67
C ILE A 201 4.35 4.17 8.66
N LYS A 202 4.05 4.31 9.95
CA LYS A 202 4.45 3.34 10.98
C LYS A 202 3.80 1.98 10.77
N LEU A 203 2.50 1.97 10.44
CA LEU A 203 1.73 0.76 10.17
C LEU A 203 2.31 -0.01 8.99
N VAL A 204 2.55 0.67 7.86
CA VAL A 204 3.10 0.04 6.65
C VAL A 204 4.51 -0.47 6.88
N ASN A 205 5.37 0.31 7.54
CA ASN A 205 6.72 -0.14 7.93
C ASN A 205 6.70 -1.42 8.78
N PHE A 206 5.73 -1.52 9.70
CA PHE A 206 5.55 -2.72 10.50
C PHE A 206 5.21 -3.94 9.62
N TYR A 207 4.20 -3.83 8.73
CA TYR A 207 3.82 -4.94 7.86
C TYR A 207 4.92 -5.33 6.87
N GLN A 208 5.68 -4.36 6.35
CA GLN A 208 6.85 -4.62 5.53
C GLN A 208 7.91 -5.45 6.27
N LYS A 209 8.19 -5.13 7.53
CA LYS A 209 9.13 -5.91 8.36
C LYS A 209 8.61 -7.31 8.61
N TRP A 210 7.32 -7.45 8.89
CA TRP A 210 6.69 -8.75 9.07
C TRP A 210 6.74 -9.58 7.79
N ASP A 211 6.38 -9.00 6.63
CA ASP A 211 6.44 -9.69 5.33
C ASP A 211 7.84 -10.21 4.99
N LYS A 212 8.87 -9.50 5.44
CA LYS A 212 10.28 -9.90 5.33
C LYS A 212 10.75 -10.87 6.43
N PHE A 213 9.83 -11.42 7.24
CA PHE A 213 10.14 -12.29 8.39
C PHE A 213 11.14 -11.68 9.40
N ASN A 214 11.19 -10.36 9.48
CA ASN A 214 12.01 -9.69 10.48
C ASN A 214 11.25 -9.62 11.81
N ASP A 215 11.77 -10.26 12.86
CA ASP A 215 11.14 -10.31 14.19
C ASP A 215 11.35 -9.02 15.00
N ARG A 216 12.10 -8.05 14.46
CA ARG A 216 12.43 -6.79 15.12
C ARG A 216 12.26 -5.60 14.20
N ILE A 217 11.94 -4.46 14.80
CA ILE A 217 11.94 -3.16 14.17
C ILE A 217 12.89 -2.24 14.92
N GLU A 218 13.70 -1.51 14.18
CA GLU A 218 14.66 -0.55 14.70
C GLU A 218 14.14 0.87 14.44
N ILE A 219 14.20 1.72 15.47
CA ILE A 219 13.75 3.11 15.42
C ILE A 219 14.86 3.97 15.98
N TYR A 220 15.21 5.03 15.27
CA TYR A 220 16.10 6.05 15.81
C TYR A 220 15.33 6.92 16.83
N ASN A 221 15.82 6.95 18.04
CA ASN A 221 15.30 7.78 19.11
C ASN A 221 16.11 9.07 19.20
N GLU A 222 15.57 10.15 18.64
CA GLU A 222 16.23 11.47 18.60
C GLU A 222 16.57 12.01 20.00
N LYS A 223 15.72 11.75 21.01
CA LYS A 223 15.96 12.25 22.39
C LYS A 223 17.15 11.58 23.06
N LEU A 224 17.47 10.35 22.67
CA LEU A 224 18.55 9.56 23.24
C LEU A 224 19.73 9.39 22.29
N ASP A 225 19.62 9.95 21.08
CA ASP A 225 20.60 9.83 19.99
C ASP A 225 21.08 8.37 19.77
N LYS A 226 20.12 7.45 19.75
CA LYS A 226 20.41 6.00 19.61
C LYS A 226 19.32 5.26 18.83
N ILE A 227 19.74 4.12 18.26
CA ILE A 227 18.81 3.17 17.66
C ILE A 227 18.25 2.25 18.75
N GLU A 228 16.95 2.22 18.88
CA GLU A 228 16.22 1.30 19.75
C GLU A 228 15.63 0.16 18.93
N SER A 229 15.80 -1.07 19.40
CA SER A 229 15.30 -2.28 18.75
C SER A 229 14.17 -2.91 19.56
N PHE A 230 12.99 -2.98 18.93
CA PHE A 230 11.80 -3.56 19.53
C PHE A 230 11.44 -4.89 18.88
N LYS A 231 10.97 -5.87 19.68
CA LYS A 231 10.29 -7.06 19.11
C LYS A 231 8.99 -6.63 18.45
N LEU A 232 8.65 -7.22 17.30
CA LEU A 232 7.43 -6.86 16.55
C LEU A 232 6.15 -6.77 17.39
N PRO A 233 5.80 -7.75 18.27
CA PRO A 233 4.57 -7.62 19.05
C PRO A 233 4.58 -6.43 20.02
N SER A 234 5.74 -6.12 20.61
CA SER A 234 5.85 -4.99 21.54
C SER A 234 5.74 -3.65 20.81
N TYR A 235 6.37 -3.55 19.64
CA TYR A 235 6.23 -2.37 18.78
C TYR A 235 4.78 -2.19 18.32
N PHE A 236 4.17 -3.25 17.81
CA PHE A 236 2.81 -3.23 17.29
C PHE A 236 1.81 -2.77 18.35
N TYR A 237 1.92 -3.29 19.56
CA TYR A 237 1.06 -2.86 20.67
C TYR A 237 1.25 -1.38 21.00
N LYS A 238 2.49 -0.93 21.18
CA LYS A 238 2.80 0.44 21.64
C LYS A 238 2.59 1.51 20.57
N GLU A 239 3.01 1.23 19.34
CA GLU A 239 3.04 2.24 18.27
C GLU A 239 1.86 2.16 17.33
N ILE A 240 1.15 1.02 17.28
CA ILE A 240 0.01 0.84 16.40
C ILE A 240 -1.29 0.76 17.23
N ILE A 241 -1.44 -0.25 18.08
CA ILE A 241 -2.71 -0.45 18.79
C ILE A 241 -3.02 0.71 19.74
N GLN A 242 -2.05 1.13 20.59
CA GLN A 242 -2.27 2.20 21.58
C GLN A 242 -2.34 3.61 20.98
N LYS A 243 -1.78 3.80 19.79
CA LYS A 243 -1.74 5.10 19.11
C LYS A 243 -2.62 5.14 17.85
N CYS A 244 -3.54 4.18 17.73
CA CYS A 244 -4.49 4.19 16.63
C CYS A 244 -5.34 5.46 16.69
N PRO A 245 -5.37 6.30 15.65
CA PRO A 245 -6.11 7.56 15.67
C PRO A 245 -7.62 7.34 15.82
N ASN A 246 -8.28 8.28 16.52
CA ASN A 246 -9.72 8.23 16.71
C ASN A 246 -10.50 8.31 15.39
N GLU A 247 -9.93 8.94 14.37
CA GLU A 247 -10.50 9.03 13.02
C GLU A 247 -10.68 7.64 12.37
N LEU A 248 -9.76 6.70 12.63
CA LEU A 248 -9.93 5.31 12.23
C LEU A 248 -11.03 4.60 13.05
N LEU A 249 -11.31 5.08 14.27
CA LEU A 249 -12.29 4.49 15.19
C LEU A 249 -13.68 5.08 14.99
N ASN A 250 -13.79 6.34 14.61
CA ASN A 250 -15.03 7.13 14.68
C ASN A 250 -15.62 7.50 13.30
N ASN A 251 -14.89 7.33 12.20
CA ASN A 251 -15.39 7.70 10.89
C ASN A 251 -15.88 6.51 10.09
N ASP A 252 -16.93 6.77 9.32
CA ASP A 252 -17.49 6.02 8.19
C ASP A 252 -16.50 5.71 7.07
N PHE A 253 -15.20 5.62 7.37
CA PHE A 253 -14.25 4.93 6.53
C PHE A 253 -14.64 3.45 6.58
N ASP A 254 -15.36 3.03 5.58
CA ASP A 254 -15.90 1.70 5.37
C ASP A 254 -15.12 0.59 6.14
N ASN A 255 -15.74 0.06 7.21
CA ASN A 255 -15.24 -1.02 8.05
C ASN A 255 -13.98 -0.76 8.90
N SER A 256 -13.88 0.39 9.55
CA SER A 256 -12.89 0.64 10.60
C SER A 256 -12.88 -0.48 11.64
N GLU A 257 -14.05 -1.02 12.00
CA GLU A 257 -14.18 -2.11 12.96
C GLU A 257 -13.51 -3.40 12.47
N GLU A 258 -13.73 -3.80 11.19
CA GLU A 258 -13.10 -4.98 10.62
C GLU A 258 -11.56 -4.82 10.55
N PHE A 259 -11.09 -3.64 10.14
CA PHE A 259 -9.67 -3.32 10.09
C PHE A 259 -9.03 -3.42 11.48
N ILE A 260 -9.64 -2.82 12.51
CA ILE A 260 -9.14 -2.84 13.88
C ILE A 260 -9.19 -4.25 14.47
N ASN A 261 -10.25 -5.00 14.22
CA ASN A 261 -10.36 -6.40 14.62
C ASN A 261 -9.23 -7.23 14.01
N GLN A 262 -8.88 -6.98 12.75
CA GLN A 262 -7.75 -7.66 12.12
C GLN A 262 -6.40 -7.23 12.71
N LEU A 263 -6.21 -5.97 13.10
CA LEU A 263 -5.02 -5.54 13.85
C LEU A 263 -4.88 -6.30 15.16
N ASN A 264 -5.96 -6.48 15.91
CA ASN A 264 -5.96 -7.24 17.16
C ASN A 264 -5.66 -8.73 16.94
N ASN A 265 -6.22 -9.35 15.90
CA ASN A 265 -5.91 -10.72 15.49
C ASN A 265 -4.42 -10.87 15.16
N ASN A 266 -3.86 -9.91 14.44
CA ASN A 266 -2.43 -9.88 14.09
C ASN A 266 -1.54 -9.79 15.34
N LEU A 267 -1.91 -8.94 16.32
CA LEU A 267 -1.18 -8.85 17.58
C LEU A 267 -1.17 -10.19 18.33
N GLU A 268 -2.32 -10.83 18.46
CA GLU A 268 -2.43 -12.13 19.14
C GLU A 268 -1.63 -13.21 18.39
N PHE A 269 -1.72 -13.25 17.06
CA PHE A 269 -0.92 -14.18 16.25
C PHE A 269 0.59 -13.98 16.46
N LEU A 270 1.08 -12.74 16.44
CA LEU A 270 2.50 -12.44 16.67
C LEU A 270 2.95 -12.81 18.08
N ARG A 271 2.09 -12.65 19.08
CA ARG A 271 2.35 -13.10 20.46
C ARG A 271 2.50 -14.61 20.52
N LEU A 272 1.69 -15.37 19.79
CA LEU A 272 1.81 -16.83 19.69
C LEU A 272 3.13 -17.24 19.01
N LYS A 273 3.48 -16.59 17.90
CA LYS A 273 4.70 -16.86 17.13
C LYS A 273 5.99 -16.54 17.90
N ILE A 274 5.98 -15.54 18.79
CA ILE A 274 7.18 -15.02 19.51
C ILE A 274 7.10 -15.33 21.00
N ARG A 275 6.42 -16.40 21.40
CA ARG A 275 6.33 -16.86 22.78
C ARG A 275 7.69 -17.28 23.37
N ASN A 276 7.78 -17.24 24.71
CA ASN A 276 8.92 -17.78 25.44
C ASN A 276 9.06 -19.30 25.27
N ASN A 277 7.94 -20.04 25.12
CA ASN A 277 7.97 -21.47 24.79
C ASN A 277 8.23 -21.64 23.28
N GLN A 278 9.50 -21.71 22.92
CA GLN A 278 9.94 -21.82 21.54
C GLN A 278 9.51 -23.13 20.88
N LYS A 279 9.34 -24.21 21.65
CA LYS A 279 8.90 -25.51 21.14
C LYS A 279 7.52 -25.42 20.51
N GLU A 280 6.57 -24.75 21.19
CA GLU A 280 5.21 -24.53 20.66
C GLU A 280 5.15 -23.43 19.60
N ALA A 281 6.02 -22.41 19.72
CA ALA A 281 6.04 -21.27 18.82
C ALA A 281 6.44 -21.67 17.37
N MET A 282 7.23 -22.72 17.20
CA MET A 282 7.74 -23.15 15.89
C MET A 282 6.64 -23.38 14.85
N LYS A 283 5.50 -23.94 15.24
CA LYS A 283 4.40 -24.25 14.32
C LYS A 283 3.75 -23.00 13.71
N TYR A 284 3.77 -21.86 14.43
CA TYR A 284 3.15 -20.61 13.95
C TYR A 284 3.90 -19.94 12.80
N TYR A 285 5.12 -20.40 12.49
CA TYR A 285 5.81 -19.97 11.27
C TYR A 285 5.16 -20.55 10.00
N LEU A 286 4.41 -21.67 10.10
CA LEU A 286 3.79 -22.31 8.95
C LEU A 286 2.61 -21.49 8.36
N PRO A 287 1.58 -21.09 9.14
CA PRO A 287 0.51 -20.24 8.61
C PRO A 287 1.03 -18.89 8.08
N ASP A 288 2.03 -18.30 8.73
CA ASP A 288 2.66 -17.07 8.27
C ASP A 288 3.37 -17.24 6.92
N LEU A 289 4.10 -18.34 6.75
CA LEU A 289 4.80 -18.65 5.50
C LEU A 289 3.82 -18.95 4.35
N LEU A 290 2.70 -19.62 4.64
CA LEU A 290 1.63 -19.87 3.65
C LEU A 290 0.98 -18.55 3.20
N ASN A 291 0.64 -17.68 4.13
CA ASN A 291 0.10 -16.36 3.80
C ASN A 291 1.10 -15.51 3.00
N ASN A 292 2.39 -15.57 3.35
CA ASN A 292 3.41 -14.86 2.59
C ASN A 292 3.56 -15.43 1.17
N ALA A 293 3.49 -16.75 1.00
CA ALA A 293 3.48 -17.37 -0.33
C ALA A 293 2.25 -16.94 -1.15
N HIS A 294 1.06 -16.89 -0.51
CA HIS A 294 -0.16 -16.43 -1.16
C HIS A 294 -0.05 -14.98 -1.62
N ARG A 295 0.48 -14.08 -0.77
CA ARG A 295 0.76 -12.69 -1.16
C ARG A 295 1.67 -12.61 -2.38
N LYS A 296 2.72 -13.44 -2.45
CA LYS A 296 3.61 -13.48 -3.63
C LYS A 296 2.91 -13.97 -4.90
N ILE A 297 1.91 -14.86 -4.79
CA ILE A 297 1.06 -15.23 -5.93
C ILE A 297 0.19 -14.04 -6.37
N GLU A 298 -0.42 -13.31 -5.42
CA GLU A 298 -1.23 -12.12 -5.72
C GLU A 298 -0.40 -11.00 -6.36
N GLU A 299 0.86 -10.83 -5.95
CA GLU A 299 1.81 -9.88 -6.55
C GLU A 299 2.35 -10.32 -7.93
N GLY A 300 2.11 -11.57 -8.36
CA GLY A 300 2.66 -12.14 -9.59
C GLY A 300 4.10 -12.65 -9.49
N PHE A 301 4.67 -12.72 -8.28
CA PHE A 301 6.02 -13.23 -8.02
C PHE A 301 6.00 -14.75 -7.77
N PHE A 302 5.72 -15.52 -8.82
CA PHE A 302 5.45 -16.96 -8.72
C PHE A 302 6.67 -17.78 -8.28
N ASP A 303 7.87 -17.44 -8.73
CA ASP A 303 9.12 -18.08 -8.29
C ASP A 303 9.35 -17.89 -6.80
N ASP A 304 9.13 -16.67 -6.31
CA ASP A 304 9.17 -16.32 -4.90
C ASP A 304 8.15 -17.08 -4.05
N ALA A 305 6.93 -17.21 -4.55
CA ALA A 305 5.88 -17.99 -3.90
C ALA A 305 6.28 -19.47 -3.78
N VAL A 306 6.75 -20.05 -4.87
CA VAL A 306 7.18 -21.46 -4.92
C VAL A 306 8.35 -21.74 -4.01
N ALA A 307 9.31 -20.83 -3.89
CA ALA A 307 10.42 -20.95 -2.93
C ALA A 307 9.90 -21.03 -1.48
N ARG A 308 8.90 -20.20 -1.13
CA ARG A 308 8.25 -20.21 0.20
C ARG A 308 7.45 -21.48 0.43
N LEU A 309 6.74 -21.96 -0.57
CA LEU A 309 5.97 -23.21 -0.50
C LEU A 309 6.88 -24.42 -0.31
N TYR A 310 8.01 -24.47 -1.01
CA TYR A 310 9.03 -25.48 -0.78
C TYR A 310 9.54 -25.45 0.67
N ARG A 311 9.81 -24.23 1.20
CA ARG A 311 10.20 -24.04 2.59
C ARG A 311 9.10 -24.48 3.57
N ALA A 312 7.81 -24.27 3.22
CA ALA A 312 6.68 -24.73 4.04
C ALA A 312 6.64 -26.27 4.15
N ILE A 313 6.89 -26.99 3.06
CA ILE A 313 6.99 -28.46 3.08
C ILE A 313 8.11 -28.92 4.03
N GLU A 314 9.28 -28.29 3.97
CA GLU A 314 10.38 -28.59 4.91
C GLU A 314 9.99 -28.27 6.34
N LEU A 315 9.31 -27.13 6.56
CA LEU A 315 8.90 -26.69 7.90
C LEU A 315 7.90 -27.66 8.53
N ILE A 316 6.95 -28.21 7.76
CA ILE A 316 6.02 -29.23 8.24
C ILE A 316 6.80 -30.42 8.82
N ALA A 317 7.76 -30.96 8.08
CA ALA A 317 8.59 -32.07 8.58
C ALA A 317 9.39 -31.68 9.82
N GLN A 318 10.00 -30.49 9.83
CA GLN A 318 10.82 -30.02 10.95
C GLN A 318 10.00 -29.81 12.23
N VAL A 319 8.78 -29.26 12.10
CA VAL A 319 7.87 -29.11 13.26
C VAL A 319 7.35 -30.49 13.71
N SER A 320 7.10 -31.44 12.80
CA SER A 320 6.77 -32.83 13.17
C SER A 320 7.93 -33.50 13.92
N LEU A 321 9.18 -33.33 13.49
CA LEU A 321 10.35 -33.82 14.22
C LEU A 321 10.48 -33.21 15.64
N ASN A 322 9.99 -31.98 15.82
CA ASN A 322 9.98 -31.36 17.13
C ASN A 322 8.99 -32.02 18.10
N SER A 323 7.89 -32.62 17.62
CA SER A 323 6.96 -33.40 18.45
C SER A 323 7.62 -34.67 19.03
N HIS A 324 8.65 -35.17 18.35
CA HIS A 324 9.49 -36.30 18.81
C HIS A 324 10.74 -35.85 19.61
N ASP A 325 10.78 -34.60 20.07
CA ASP A 325 11.88 -34.02 20.83
C ASP A 325 13.25 -34.08 20.13
N LEU A 326 13.28 -34.07 18.81
CA LEU A 326 14.52 -34.16 18.05
C LEU A 326 15.16 -32.80 17.76
N ILE A 327 14.40 -31.74 17.73
CA ILE A 327 14.89 -30.41 17.36
C ILE A 327 15.60 -29.73 18.54
N ASP A 328 16.73 -29.12 18.25
CA ASP A 328 17.44 -28.27 19.20
C ASP A 328 16.72 -26.93 19.38
N VAL A 329 15.97 -26.82 20.48
CA VAL A 329 15.13 -25.66 20.79
C VAL A 329 15.99 -24.42 21.06
N GLU A 330 17.16 -24.54 21.69
CA GLU A 330 18.01 -23.38 21.96
C GLU A 330 18.63 -22.82 20.68
N LYS A 331 19.04 -23.69 19.76
CA LYS A 331 19.53 -23.25 18.46
C LYS A 331 18.43 -22.56 17.62
N PHE A 332 17.21 -23.09 17.66
CA PHE A 332 16.06 -22.42 17.03
C PHE A 332 15.79 -21.06 17.66
N LYS A 333 15.79 -20.94 18.97
CA LYS A 333 15.59 -19.68 19.71
C LYS A 333 16.59 -18.60 19.30
N ASN A 334 17.86 -18.98 19.20
CA ASN A 334 18.94 -18.03 18.96
C ASN A 334 19.14 -17.68 17.49
N HIS A 335 18.94 -18.62 16.58
CA HIS A 335 19.32 -18.51 15.18
C HIS A 335 18.17 -18.74 14.19
N LYS A 336 16.97 -19.12 14.65
CA LYS A 336 15.82 -19.47 13.80
C LYS A 336 16.11 -20.58 12.78
N VAL A 337 16.98 -21.52 13.16
CA VAL A 337 17.34 -22.67 12.32
C VAL A 337 16.93 -23.98 12.98
N PHE A 338 16.47 -24.93 12.18
CA PHE A 338 16.06 -26.26 12.65
C PHE A 338 17.22 -27.23 12.51
N HIS A 339 17.81 -27.54 13.64
CA HIS A 339 18.85 -28.56 13.74
C HIS A 339 18.40 -29.69 14.66
N ILE A 340 18.81 -30.91 14.34
CA ILE A 340 18.64 -32.04 15.23
C ILE A 340 19.81 -32.07 16.22
N ASN A 341 19.51 -32.26 17.49
CA ASN A 341 20.53 -32.47 18.53
C ASN A 341 20.93 -33.97 18.54
N ARG A 342 22.21 -34.23 18.33
CA ARG A 342 22.73 -35.61 18.22
C ARG A 342 22.47 -36.46 19.45
N LYS A 343 22.55 -35.87 20.67
CA LYS A 343 22.29 -36.58 21.91
C LYS A 343 20.82 -36.97 22.02
N GLN A 344 19.94 -36.03 21.78
CA GLN A 344 18.49 -36.28 21.78
C GLN A 344 18.12 -37.32 20.73
N PHE A 345 18.68 -37.21 19.53
CA PHE A 345 18.47 -38.15 18.46
C PHE A 345 18.86 -39.58 18.86
N LYS A 346 20.06 -39.77 19.41
CA LYS A 346 20.50 -41.09 19.90
C LYS A 346 19.63 -41.63 21.02
N THR A 347 19.07 -40.76 21.87
CA THR A 347 18.19 -41.18 22.97
C THR A 347 16.85 -41.65 22.44
N GLN A 348 16.23 -40.87 21.57
CA GLN A 348 14.92 -41.17 21.01
C GLN A 348 14.92 -42.37 20.06
N THR A 349 16.01 -42.55 19.31
CA THR A 349 16.13 -43.63 18.34
C THR A 349 16.72 -44.94 18.93
N LYS A 350 17.10 -44.94 20.21
CA LYS A 350 17.66 -46.09 20.90
C LYS A 350 16.72 -47.31 20.87
N PHE A 351 15.44 -47.10 20.84
CA PHE A 351 14.42 -48.14 20.91
C PHE A 351 13.89 -48.56 19.53
N ASP A 352 14.33 -47.92 18.44
CA ASP A 352 13.92 -48.24 17.07
C ASP A 352 15.16 -48.69 16.26
N PRO A 353 15.29 -50.00 15.97
CA PRO A 353 16.48 -50.54 15.30
C PRO A 353 16.63 -50.13 13.84
N GLU A 354 15.59 -49.64 13.19
CA GLU A 354 15.63 -49.22 11.78
C GLU A 354 16.24 -47.82 11.63
N ILE A 355 16.01 -46.93 12.56
CA ILE A 355 16.51 -45.54 12.49
C ILE A 355 18.04 -45.48 12.57
N PRO A 356 18.73 -46.20 13.48
CA PRO A 356 20.18 -46.25 13.48
C PRO A 356 20.79 -46.81 12.19
N LYS A 357 20.21 -47.83 11.57
CA LYS A 357 20.67 -48.40 10.29
C LYS A 357 20.52 -47.38 9.15
N MET A 358 19.41 -46.69 9.10
CA MET A 358 19.14 -45.64 8.10
C MET A 358 20.18 -44.52 8.19
N ILE A 359 20.63 -44.17 9.39
CA ILE A 359 21.56 -43.09 9.66
C ILE A 359 23.01 -43.48 9.53
N GLN A 360 23.36 -44.76 9.72
CA GLN A 360 24.73 -45.26 9.47
C GLN A 360 25.21 -44.93 8.04
N ASN A 361 24.28 -44.89 7.07
CA ASN A 361 24.57 -44.55 5.68
C ASN A 361 24.60 -43.03 5.40
N TRP A 362 24.28 -42.20 6.40
CA TRP A 362 24.38 -40.76 6.26
C TRP A 362 25.71 -40.31 6.86
N ASN A 363 26.53 -39.66 6.08
CA ASN A 363 27.78 -39.08 6.57
C ASN A 363 27.51 -37.86 7.45
N ILE A 364 26.85 -38.08 8.61
CA ILE A 364 26.40 -37.00 9.52
C ILE A 364 27.59 -36.14 9.96
N LYS A 365 28.80 -36.70 10.02
CA LYS A 365 29.98 -35.94 10.42
C LYS A 365 30.32 -34.79 9.47
N GLU A 366 29.97 -34.89 8.18
CA GLU A 366 30.19 -33.83 7.21
C GLU A 366 29.25 -32.64 7.43
N TYR A 367 28.11 -32.84 8.10
CA TYR A 367 27.05 -31.81 8.28
C TYR A 367 26.89 -31.40 9.75
N GLU A 368 27.75 -31.92 10.65
CA GLU A 368 27.67 -31.69 12.09
C GLU A 368 28.41 -30.41 12.46
N ASP A 369 27.71 -29.48 13.14
CA ASP A 369 28.32 -28.29 13.71
C ASP A 369 29.15 -28.63 14.98
N ARG A 370 30.01 -27.72 15.42
CA ARG A 370 30.86 -27.86 16.62
C ARG A 370 30.05 -28.16 17.90
N ASP A 371 28.80 -27.72 17.99
CA ASP A 371 27.87 -27.94 19.09
C ASP A 371 27.16 -29.31 19.03
N LYS A 372 27.57 -30.19 18.11
CA LYS A 372 26.97 -31.52 17.88
C LYS A 372 25.50 -31.48 17.46
N THR A 373 25.13 -30.45 16.75
CA THR A 373 23.85 -30.35 16.04
C THR A 373 24.05 -30.47 14.54
N PHE A 374 23.04 -30.90 13.79
CA PHE A 374 23.14 -31.05 12.36
C PHE A 374 21.84 -30.72 11.66
N LYS A 375 21.95 -30.21 10.44
CA LYS A 375 20.79 -29.94 9.54
C LYS A 375 20.34 -31.25 8.91
N VAL A 376 19.01 -31.38 8.79
CA VAL A 376 18.41 -32.51 8.09
C VAL A 376 17.68 -31.99 6.86
N PRO A 377 18.09 -32.38 5.66
CA PRO A 377 17.39 -32.04 4.43
C PRO A 377 15.95 -32.56 4.44
N LYS A 378 15.08 -31.92 3.67
CA LYS A 378 13.65 -32.20 3.58
C LYS A 378 13.34 -33.71 3.49
N ASP A 379 13.88 -34.40 2.50
CA ASP A 379 13.57 -35.81 2.27
C ASP A 379 14.07 -36.72 3.38
N LYS A 380 15.22 -36.41 3.98
CA LYS A 380 15.73 -37.12 5.15
C LYS A 380 14.86 -36.91 6.38
N SER A 381 14.30 -35.68 6.55
CA SER A 381 13.35 -35.40 7.64
C SER A 381 12.08 -36.26 7.50
N TYR A 382 11.51 -36.37 6.31
CA TYR A 382 10.36 -37.24 6.06
C TYR A 382 10.69 -38.74 6.25
N LYS A 383 11.91 -39.18 5.88
CA LYS A 383 12.34 -40.57 6.15
C LYS A 383 12.44 -40.88 7.64
N ILE A 384 12.90 -39.94 8.46
CA ILE A 384 12.88 -40.11 9.90
C ILE A 384 11.46 -40.24 10.43
N LEU A 385 10.54 -39.39 9.96
CA LEU A 385 9.14 -39.44 10.34
C LEU A 385 8.46 -40.75 9.89
N GLU A 386 8.80 -41.24 8.70
CA GLU A 386 8.32 -42.55 8.20
C GLU A 386 8.76 -43.70 9.10
N ALA A 387 10.02 -43.67 9.58
CA ALA A 387 10.52 -44.64 10.52
C ALA A 387 9.85 -44.58 11.91
N PHE A 388 9.35 -43.38 12.30
CA PHE A 388 8.48 -43.24 13.47
C PHE A 388 7.04 -43.68 13.24
N GLY A 389 6.71 -44.11 12.01
CA GLY A 389 5.37 -44.57 11.65
C GLY A 389 4.39 -43.44 11.30
N GLU A 390 4.87 -42.21 11.13
CA GLU A 390 4.02 -41.05 10.84
C GLU A 390 3.32 -41.15 9.48
N ASP A 391 1.99 -41.08 9.47
CA ASP A 391 1.20 -41.14 8.24
C ASP A 391 1.44 -39.96 7.31
N LEU A 392 1.86 -38.81 7.87
CA LEU A 392 2.30 -37.63 7.11
C LEU A 392 3.44 -37.99 6.15
N ALA A 393 4.42 -38.75 6.62
CA ALA A 393 5.58 -39.15 5.82
C ALA A 393 5.19 -40.16 4.73
N LYS A 394 4.35 -41.16 5.06
CA LYS A 394 3.82 -42.12 4.08
C LYS A 394 3.09 -41.40 2.94
N LYS A 395 2.21 -40.44 3.28
CA LYS A 395 1.51 -39.61 2.30
C LYS A 395 2.48 -38.80 1.43
N TYR A 396 3.51 -38.19 2.04
CA TYR A 396 4.52 -37.41 1.34
C TYR A 396 5.23 -38.25 0.26
N PHE A 397 5.67 -39.46 0.58
CA PHE A 397 6.36 -40.32 -0.37
C PHE A 397 5.45 -40.91 -1.44
N ALA A 398 4.15 -41.08 -1.17
CA ALA A 398 3.17 -41.56 -2.12
C ALA A 398 2.65 -40.49 -3.09
N ASP A 399 2.96 -39.22 -2.88
CA ASP A 399 2.38 -38.10 -3.61
C ASP A 399 3.18 -37.72 -4.86
N GLU A 400 2.85 -38.35 -5.99
CA GLU A 400 3.46 -38.01 -7.28
C GLU A 400 3.18 -36.58 -7.76
N ARG A 401 2.02 -36.00 -7.40
CA ARG A 401 1.70 -34.61 -7.78
C ARG A 401 2.61 -33.63 -7.05
N LEU A 402 2.85 -33.86 -5.76
CA LEU A 402 3.79 -33.03 -4.98
C LEU A 402 5.23 -33.18 -5.51
N LYS A 403 5.67 -34.41 -5.83
CA LYS A 403 6.99 -34.66 -6.42
C LYS A 403 7.18 -33.90 -7.72
N ASN A 404 6.18 -33.98 -8.62
CA ASN A 404 6.23 -33.26 -9.90
C ASN A 404 6.29 -31.74 -9.72
N ALA A 405 5.51 -31.19 -8.80
CA ALA A 405 5.53 -29.73 -8.49
C ALA A 405 6.88 -29.31 -7.90
N VAL A 406 7.47 -30.11 -7.02
CA VAL A 406 8.80 -29.86 -6.45
C VAL A 406 9.90 -29.97 -7.53
N ASN A 407 9.80 -30.91 -8.47
CA ASN A 407 10.75 -31.04 -9.58
C ASN A 407 10.68 -29.80 -10.48
N LYS A 408 9.50 -29.31 -10.83
CA LYS A 408 9.35 -28.04 -11.59
C LYS A 408 10.04 -26.88 -10.85
N ARG A 409 9.90 -26.79 -9.52
CA ARG A 409 10.62 -25.81 -8.72
C ARG A 409 12.12 -25.97 -8.84
N ASN A 410 12.65 -27.19 -8.85
CA ASN A 410 14.10 -27.42 -8.98
C ASN A 410 14.64 -26.92 -10.32
N ASP A 411 13.82 -26.93 -11.37
CA ASP A 411 14.15 -26.42 -12.70
C ASP A 411 13.89 -24.90 -12.83
N SER A 412 13.44 -24.23 -11.78
CA SER A 412 13.12 -22.80 -11.80
C SER A 412 14.35 -21.91 -11.56
N ILE A 413 14.20 -20.61 -11.91
CA ILE A 413 15.27 -19.61 -11.81
C ILE A 413 15.80 -19.38 -10.40
N LEU A 414 14.97 -19.57 -9.38
CA LEU A 414 15.39 -19.49 -7.97
C LEU A 414 15.90 -20.81 -7.38
N ALA A 415 16.20 -21.80 -8.25
CA ALA A 415 16.80 -23.06 -7.82
C ALA A 415 18.00 -23.41 -8.71
N HIS A 416 17.85 -24.37 -9.59
CA HIS A 416 18.97 -24.90 -10.38
C HIS A 416 18.80 -24.71 -11.90
N GLY A 417 17.61 -24.23 -12.33
CA GLY A 417 17.28 -23.97 -13.72
C GLY A 417 17.15 -22.48 -14.05
N LEU A 418 16.64 -22.18 -15.24
CA LEU A 418 16.39 -20.83 -15.73
C LEU A 418 14.93 -20.62 -16.18
N ASN A 419 14.04 -21.56 -15.91
CA ASN A 419 12.66 -21.47 -16.30
C ASN A 419 11.85 -20.65 -15.27
N PRO A 420 11.09 -19.62 -15.70
CA PRO A 420 10.21 -18.91 -14.79
C PRO A 420 9.04 -19.77 -14.39
N MET A 421 8.60 -19.69 -13.16
CA MET A 421 7.35 -20.28 -12.70
C MET A 421 6.15 -19.47 -13.22
N ASN A 422 5.05 -20.16 -13.51
CA ASN A 422 3.80 -19.50 -13.90
C ASN A 422 2.76 -19.57 -12.78
N LYS A 423 1.68 -18.78 -12.92
CA LYS A 423 0.60 -18.68 -11.93
C LYS A 423 0.00 -20.03 -11.57
N LYS A 424 -0.33 -20.85 -12.59
CA LYS A 424 -0.96 -22.15 -12.40
C LYS A 424 -0.09 -23.09 -11.58
N ASP A 425 1.20 -23.20 -11.91
CA ASP A 425 2.12 -24.08 -11.18
C ASP A 425 2.32 -23.62 -9.72
N ALA A 426 2.32 -22.31 -9.47
CA ALA A 426 2.40 -21.76 -8.12
C ALA A 426 1.12 -22.03 -7.31
N GLU A 427 -0.06 -21.84 -7.90
CA GLU A 427 -1.35 -22.14 -7.28
C GLU A 427 -1.54 -23.63 -7.02
N ASP A 428 -1.17 -24.50 -7.96
CA ASP A 428 -1.23 -25.96 -7.81
C ASP A 428 -0.35 -26.42 -6.63
N LEU A 429 0.88 -25.89 -6.54
CA LEU A 429 1.77 -26.18 -5.41
C LEU A 429 1.21 -25.62 -4.10
N TYR A 430 0.67 -24.39 -4.09
CA TYR A 430 0.05 -23.79 -2.91
C TYR A 430 -1.07 -24.67 -2.35
N ASN A 431 -2.01 -25.06 -3.22
CA ASN A 431 -3.12 -25.91 -2.84
C ASN A 431 -2.65 -27.26 -2.28
N ARG A 432 -1.57 -27.80 -2.85
CA ARG A 432 -1.01 -29.07 -2.36
C ARG A 432 -0.34 -28.94 -1.01
N VAL A 433 0.43 -27.87 -0.82
CA VAL A 433 1.09 -27.57 0.48
C VAL A 433 0.05 -27.26 1.55
N LEU A 434 -1.00 -26.51 1.21
CA LEU A 434 -2.12 -26.25 2.13
C LEU A 434 -2.81 -27.55 2.56
N TYR A 435 -3.02 -28.52 1.64
CA TYR A 435 -3.56 -29.83 1.99
C TYR A 435 -2.70 -30.56 3.03
N TYR A 436 -1.35 -30.58 2.86
CA TYR A 436 -0.43 -31.15 3.85
C TYR A 436 -0.45 -30.41 5.16
N SER A 437 -0.54 -29.09 5.11
CA SER A 437 -0.59 -28.24 6.30
C SER A 437 -1.84 -28.50 7.14
N LYS A 438 -3.00 -28.69 6.49
CA LYS A 438 -4.27 -29.06 7.15
C LYS A 438 -4.20 -30.47 7.75
N PHE A 439 -3.57 -31.40 7.05
CA PHE A 439 -3.36 -32.75 7.57
C PHE A 439 -2.45 -32.75 8.81
N PHE A 440 -1.38 -31.94 8.78
CA PHE A 440 -0.48 -31.79 9.90
C PHE A 440 -1.11 -31.02 11.07
N TRP A 441 -1.89 -29.99 10.79
CA TRP A 441 -2.49 -29.13 11.80
C TRP A 441 -3.91 -28.69 11.38
N VAL A 442 -4.92 -29.36 11.94
CA VAL A 442 -6.34 -29.17 11.57
C VAL A 442 -6.79 -27.69 11.67
N ASP A 443 -6.35 -26.98 12.71
CA ASP A 443 -6.75 -25.59 12.96
C ASP A 443 -5.94 -24.54 12.18
N ILE A 444 -5.10 -24.92 11.24
CA ILE A 444 -4.15 -24.00 10.60
C ILE A 444 -4.85 -22.82 9.92
N GLU A 445 -6.02 -23.02 9.31
CA GLU A 445 -6.77 -21.95 8.63
C GLU A 445 -7.20 -20.83 9.58
N LYS A 446 -7.53 -21.17 10.84
CA LYS A 446 -7.79 -20.17 11.88
C LYS A 446 -6.59 -19.25 12.08
N TYR A 447 -5.39 -19.84 12.15
CA TYR A 447 -4.17 -19.05 12.37
C TYR A 447 -3.70 -18.33 11.10
N MET A 448 -3.99 -18.88 9.92
CA MET A 448 -3.80 -18.17 8.66
C MET A 448 -4.66 -16.91 8.63
N LYS A 449 -5.96 -17.02 8.98
CA LYS A 449 -6.86 -15.87 9.07
C LYS A 449 -6.39 -14.83 10.10
N MET A 450 -5.90 -15.26 11.26
CA MET A 450 -5.32 -14.35 12.26
C MET A 450 -4.07 -13.63 11.76
N ALA A 451 -3.32 -14.23 10.83
CA ALA A 451 -2.09 -13.69 10.25
C ALA A 451 -2.32 -12.97 8.91
N GLU A 452 -3.54 -12.86 8.42
CA GLU A 452 -3.86 -12.05 7.25
C GLU A 452 -3.58 -10.57 7.54
N PHE A 453 -3.06 -9.85 6.56
CA PHE A 453 -2.88 -8.42 6.68
C PHE A 453 -4.22 -7.72 6.47
N PRO A 454 -4.53 -6.65 7.23
CA PRO A 454 -5.76 -5.88 7.02
C PRO A 454 -5.77 -5.26 5.63
N LYS A 455 -6.94 -4.95 5.11
CA LYS A 455 -7.14 -4.25 3.86
C LYS A 455 -7.85 -2.93 4.13
N PHE A 456 -7.33 -1.85 3.56
CA PHE A 456 -8.09 -0.61 3.47
C PHE A 456 -9.21 -0.78 2.45
N LYS A 457 -10.37 -0.20 2.71
CA LYS A 457 -11.49 -0.10 1.76
C LYS A 457 -11.54 1.27 1.14
#